data_98d7dd568cb5ad37fa34289b62f2a67d
#
_entry.id   98d7dd568cb5ad37fa34289b62f2a67d
#
_cell.length_a   1.000
_cell.length_b   1.000
_cell.length_c   1.000
_cell.angle_alpha   90.00
_cell.angle_beta   90.00
_cell.angle_gamma   90.00
#
_symmetry.space_group_name_H-M   'P 1'
#
loop_
_entity.id
_entity.type
_entity.pdbx_description
1 polymer ?
#
loop_
_entity_poly.entity_id
_entity_poly.type
_entity_poly.pdbx_seq_one_letter_code
_entity_poly.pdbx_strand_id
1 'polypeptide(L)'
;PVAEPQHFELQYNVWYYMLSKDEKFINAVIDRYRELRQGILSDEYLCAYIDDVTAWLGDAVERNFSVWGYTLEKDMLSPAWRNPHSHAAAVAQMKRFCIKRGAWMDENIDILRQYSHESKNKKFNH
;
A
#
# COMPACT_ATOMS: atom_id res chain seq x y z
N PRO A 1 10.14 2.39 3.82
CA PRO A 1 9.74 3.23 4.92
C PRO A 1 8.24 3.15 5.03
N VAL A 2 7.76 2.77 6.19
CA VAL A 2 6.36 3.00 6.51
C VAL A 2 6.21 4.50 6.45
N ALA A 3 5.35 5.01 5.56
CA ALA A 3 5.05 6.43 5.54
C ALA A 3 4.72 6.83 6.98
N GLU A 4 5.24 7.98 7.41
CA GLU A 4 4.90 8.46 8.73
C GLU A 4 3.38 8.55 8.87
N PRO A 5 2.82 8.21 10.03
CA PRO A 5 1.37 8.13 10.23
C PRO A 5 0.59 9.37 9.77
N GLN A 6 1.24 10.50 9.73
CA GLN A 6 0.63 11.80 9.48
C GLN A 6 0.57 12.20 8.00
N HIS A 7 1.15 11.40 7.10
CA HIS A 7 1.27 11.76 5.68
C HIS A 7 0.52 10.79 4.77
N PHE A 8 -0.68 11.19 4.38
CA PHE A 8 -1.22 10.83 3.08
C PHE A 8 -0.68 11.85 2.08
N GLU A 9 0.18 11.43 1.18
CA GLU A 9 0.77 12.31 0.15
C GLU A 9 -0.25 12.62 -0.97
N LEU A 10 -1.44 13.11 -0.61
CA LEU A 10 -2.49 13.49 -1.56
C LEU A 10 -2.13 14.75 -2.35
N GLN A 11 -1.21 15.55 -1.82
CA GLN A 11 -0.85 16.86 -2.36
C GLN A 11 -0.10 16.80 -3.70
N TYR A 12 0.51 15.67 -4.03
CA TYR A 12 1.23 15.51 -5.30
C TYR A 12 0.32 15.23 -6.50
N ASN A 13 -0.94 14.90 -6.24
CA ASN A 13 -1.93 14.73 -7.30
C ASN A 13 -3.10 15.68 -7.08
N VAL A 14 -3.19 16.70 -7.94
CA VAL A 14 -4.20 17.77 -7.84
C VAL A 14 -5.63 17.20 -7.80
N TRP A 15 -5.92 16.15 -8.58
CA TRP A 15 -7.24 15.53 -8.60
C TRP A 15 -7.59 14.88 -7.26
N TYR A 16 -6.69 14.09 -6.69
CA TYR A 16 -6.91 13.49 -5.38
C TYR A 16 -7.00 14.53 -4.28
N TYR A 17 -6.18 15.57 -4.35
CA TYR A 17 -6.26 16.68 -3.42
C TYR A 17 -7.63 17.37 -3.48
N MET A 18 -8.14 17.68 -4.68
CA MET A 18 -9.45 18.32 -4.85
C MET A 18 -10.59 17.41 -4.39
N LEU A 19 -10.55 16.12 -4.75
CA LEU A 19 -11.53 15.14 -4.30
C LEU A 19 -11.52 14.95 -2.79
N SER A 20 -10.34 15.03 -2.14
CA SER A 20 -10.23 14.91 -0.68
C SER A 20 -10.93 16.04 0.08
N LYS A 21 -11.30 17.14 -0.58
CA LYS A 21 -12.08 18.22 0.03
C LYS A 21 -13.57 17.90 0.15
N ASP A 22 -14.06 16.92 -0.59
CA ASP A 22 -15.45 16.50 -0.53
C ASP A 22 -15.65 15.45 0.57
N GLU A 23 -16.51 15.74 1.54
CA GLU A 23 -16.76 14.87 2.68
C GLU A 23 -17.38 13.54 2.27
N LYS A 24 -18.33 13.55 1.31
CA LYS A 24 -18.94 12.31 0.82
C LYS A 24 -17.92 11.41 0.13
N PHE A 25 -17.04 12.00 -0.67
CA PHE A 25 -15.98 11.24 -1.32
C PHE A 25 -15.05 10.59 -0.29
N ILE A 26 -14.61 11.34 0.72
CA ILE A 26 -13.73 10.80 1.76
C ILE A 26 -14.41 9.70 2.57
N ASN A 27 -15.68 9.89 2.96
CA ASN A 27 -16.43 8.84 3.65
C ASN A 27 -16.55 7.58 2.79
N ALA A 28 -16.87 7.72 1.50
CA ALA A 28 -16.93 6.59 0.58
C ALA A 28 -15.58 5.86 0.42
N VAL A 29 -14.46 6.60 0.39
CA VAL A 29 -13.10 6.02 0.36
C VAL A 29 -12.83 5.21 1.62
N ILE A 30 -13.13 5.75 2.80
CA ILE A 30 -12.92 5.08 4.09
C ILE A 30 -13.76 3.82 4.19
N ASP A 31 -15.06 3.91 3.86
CA ASP A 31 -15.98 2.78 3.91
C ASP A 31 -15.55 1.68 2.93
N ARG A 32 -15.17 2.07 1.70
CA ARG A 32 -14.67 1.11 0.71
C ARG A 32 -13.37 0.44 1.15
N TYR A 33 -12.45 1.18 1.74
CA TYR A 33 -11.24 0.60 2.31
C TYR A 33 -11.57 -0.46 3.37
N ARG A 34 -12.45 -0.12 4.33
CA ARG A 34 -12.85 -1.04 5.40
C ARG A 34 -13.54 -2.30 4.87
N GLU A 35 -14.39 -2.15 3.85
CA GLU A 35 -14.99 -3.30 3.16
C GLU A 35 -13.92 -4.20 2.53
N LEU A 36 -12.97 -3.60 1.80
CA LEU A 36 -11.90 -4.35 1.13
C LEU A 36 -10.97 -5.05 2.12
N ARG A 37 -10.74 -4.47 3.31
CA ARG A 37 -9.94 -5.10 4.38
C ARG A 37 -10.57 -6.38 4.93
N GLN A 38 -11.87 -6.58 4.77
CA GLN A 38 -12.52 -7.84 5.13
C GLN A 38 -12.38 -8.93 4.04
N GLY A 39 -11.76 -8.60 2.92
CA GLY A 39 -11.62 -9.49 1.77
C GLY A 39 -10.25 -9.38 1.11
N ILE A 40 -10.22 -8.84 -0.10
CA ILE A 40 -9.03 -8.83 -0.97
C ILE A 40 -7.84 -8.00 -0.46
N LEU A 41 -8.03 -7.16 0.54
CA LEU A 41 -6.96 -6.44 1.22
C LEU A 41 -6.68 -6.99 2.63
N SER A 42 -7.28 -8.12 3.03
CA SER A 42 -6.93 -8.78 4.29
C SER A 42 -5.48 -9.27 4.26
N ASP A 43 -4.86 -9.39 5.42
CA ASP A 43 -3.47 -9.86 5.52
C ASP A 43 -3.34 -11.29 5.00
N GLU A 44 -4.34 -12.14 5.30
CA GLU A 44 -4.41 -13.52 4.84
C GLU A 44 -4.50 -13.61 3.32
N TYR A 45 -5.42 -12.84 2.71
CA TYR A 45 -5.59 -12.85 1.26
C TYR A 45 -4.33 -12.35 0.55
N LEU A 46 -3.77 -11.23 0.99
CA LEU A 46 -2.57 -10.65 0.37
C LEU A 46 -1.37 -11.59 0.50
N CYS A 47 -1.17 -12.21 1.66
CA CYS A 47 -0.08 -13.15 1.86
C CYS A 47 -0.25 -14.41 0.99
N ALA A 48 -1.45 -14.97 0.93
CA ALA A 48 -1.75 -16.12 0.08
C ALA A 48 -1.55 -15.79 -1.41
N TYR A 49 -2.05 -14.64 -1.87
CA TYR A 49 -1.86 -14.19 -3.24
C TYR A 49 -0.37 -14.05 -3.62
N ILE A 50 0.44 -13.48 -2.73
CA ILE A 50 1.88 -13.35 -2.93
C ILE A 50 2.54 -14.74 -3.02
N ASP A 51 2.12 -15.70 -2.19
CA ASP A 51 2.64 -17.07 -2.24
C ASP A 51 2.26 -17.78 -3.53
N ASP A 52 1.00 -17.67 -3.94
CA ASP A 52 0.50 -18.28 -5.17
C ASP A 52 1.24 -17.76 -6.40
N VAL A 53 1.41 -16.44 -6.49
CA VAL A 53 2.18 -15.82 -7.60
C VAL A 53 3.65 -16.25 -7.55
N THR A 54 4.25 -16.32 -6.38
CA THR A 54 5.64 -16.76 -6.22
C THR A 54 5.80 -18.23 -6.66
N ALA A 55 4.86 -19.08 -6.27
CA ALA A 55 4.84 -20.48 -6.68
C ALA A 55 4.62 -20.64 -8.20
N TRP A 56 3.73 -19.82 -8.77
CA TRP A 56 3.47 -19.82 -10.22
C TRP A 56 4.69 -19.40 -11.04
N LEU A 57 5.48 -18.43 -10.54
CA LEU A 57 6.73 -18.01 -11.20
C LEU A 57 7.76 -19.14 -11.24
N GLY A 58 7.83 -19.97 -10.20
CA GLY A 58 8.70 -21.14 -10.15
C GLY A 58 10.13 -20.86 -10.61
N ASP A 59 10.64 -21.71 -11.50
CA ASP A 59 12.00 -21.62 -12.04
C ASP A 59 12.30 -20.32 -12.83
N ALA A 60 11.28 -19.54 -13.19
CA ALA A 60 11.49 -18.24 -13.82
C ALA A 60 12.24 -17.28 -12.91
N VAL A 61 12.07 -17.42 -11.59
CA VAL A 61 12.81 -16.64 -10.59
C VAL A 61 14.31 -16.91 -10.70
N GLU A 62 14.70 -18.19 -10.75
CA GLU A 62 16.11 -18.57 -10.86
C GLU A 62 16.71 -18.09 -12.19
N ARG A 63 15.99 -18.29 -13.30
CA ARG A 63 16.44 -17.80 -14.62
C ARG A 63 16.62 -16.27 -14.62
N ASN A 64 15.72 -15.52 -14.00
CA ASN A 64 15.85 -14.07 -13.91
C ASN A 64 17.09 -13.66 -13.13
N PHE A 65 17.34 -14.25 -11.98
CA PHE A 65 18.47 -13.88 -11.13
C PHE A 65 19.79 -14.50 -11.54
N SER A 66 19.81 -15.48 -12.44
CA SER A 66 21.04 -15.90 -13.11
C SER A 66 21.61 -14.78 -14.00
N VAL A 67 20.75 -13.89 -14.52
CA VAL A 67 21.15 -12.74 -15.35
C VAL A 67 21.29 -11.46 -14.51
N TRP A 68 20.36 -11.23 -13.59
CA TRP A 68 20.23 -9.97 -12.83
C TRP A 68 20.56 -10.11 -11.35
N GLY A 69 21.25 -11.20 -10.95
CA GLY A 69 21.58 -11.51 -9.56
C GLY A 69 22.34 -10.42 -8.82
N TYR A 70 23.11 -9.61 -9.53
CA TYR A 70 23.83 -8.47 -8.95
C TYR A 70 22.90 -7.47 -8.24
N THR A 71 21.61 -7.43 -8.56
CA THR A 71 20.63 -6.57 -7.89
C THR A 71 20.37 -6.98 -6.45
N LEU A 72 20.66 -8.24 -6.10
CA LEU A 72 20.55 -8.77 -4.74
C LEU A 72 21.87 -8.74 -3.98
N GLU A 73 22.99 -8.46 -4.66
CA GLU A 73 24.32 -8.40 -4.07
C GLU A 73 24.71 -7.02 -3.56
N LYS A 74 24.03 -5.99 -4.05
CA LYS A 74 24.38 -4.59 -3.78
C LYS A 74 23.28 -3.88 -3.01
N ASP A 75 23.67 -3.07 -2.05
CA ASP A 75 22.77 -2.13 -1.36
C ASP A 75 22.48 -0.93 -2.27
N MET A 76 21.40 -1.01 -3.04
CA MET A 76 20.97 0.04 -3.97
C MET A 76 20.04 1.07 -3.32
N LEU A 77 19.45 0.75 -2.18
CA LEU A 77 18.47 1.57 -1.48
C LEU A 77 19.01 2.03 -0.13
N SER A 78 18.70 3.26 0.25
CA SER A 78 18.98 3.79 1.59
C SER A 78 17.69 3.88 2.42
N PRO A 79 17.71 3.48 3.68
CA PRO A 79 18.79 2.82 4.42
C PRO A 79 19.01 1.35 4.00
N ALA A 80 20.18 0.79 4.32
CA ALA A 80 20.63 -0.53 3.87
C ALA A 80 19.65 -1.69 4.16
N TRP A 81 18.92 -1.67 5.28
CA TRP A 81 17.91 -2.68 5.63
C TRP A 81 16.77 -2.84 4.61
N ARG A 82 16.63 -1.91 3.66
CA ARG A 82 15.64 -1.98 2.57
C ARG A 82 16.05 -2.95 1.46
N ASN A 83 17.31 -3.38 1.46
CA ASN A 83 17.85 -4.22 0.39
C ASN A 83 17.80 -5.70 0.80
N PRO A 84 16.87 -6.49 0.24
CA PRO A 84 16.88 -7.93 0.45
C PRO A 84 18.00 -8.55 -0.38
N HIS A 85 18.73 -9.52 0.20
CA HIS A 85 19.84 -10.22 -0.45
C HIS A 85 19.45 -11.57 -1.04
N SER A 86 18.16 -11.85 -1.16
CA SER A 86 17.60 -13.01 -1.86
C SER A 86 16.17 -12.75 -2.28
N HIS A 87 15.68 -13.49 -3.27
CA HIS A 87 14.27 -13.43 -3.68
C HIS A 87 13.34 -13.80 -2.51
N ALA A 88 13.66 -14.86 -1.77
CA ALA A 88 12.86 -15.25 -0.60
C ALA A 88 12.81 -14.13 0.47
N ALA A 89 13.94 -13.45 0.73
CA ALA A 89 13.97 -12.31 1.65
C ALA A 89 13.14 -11.13 1.11
N ALA A 90 13.14 -10.89 -0.21
CA ALA A 90 12.33 -9.85 -0.84
C ALA A 90 10.83 -10.13 -0.67
N VAL A 91 10.40 -11.37 -0.94
CA VAL A 91 9.02 -11.81 -0.74
C VAL A 91 8.58 -11.67 0.71
N ALA A 92 9.42 -12.13 1.65
CA ALA A 92 9.15 -11.98 3.07
C ALA A 92 9.07 -10.51 3.51
N GLN A 93 9.92 -9.64 2.95
CA GLN A 93 9.88 -8.19 3.21
C GLN A 93 8.58 -7.57 2.70
N MET A 94 8.15 -7.94 1.49
CA MET A 94 6.91 -7.47 0.89
C MET A 94 5.69 -7.85 1.75
N LYS A 95 5.59 -9.10 2.19
CA LYS A 95 4.51 -9.56 3.08
C LYS A 95 4.49 -8.77 4.38
N ARG A 96 5.65 -8.62 5.03
CA ARG A 96 5.75 -7.81 6.26
C ARG A 96 5.32 -6.36 6.04
N PHE A 97 5.66 -5.79 4.88
CA PHE A 97 5.21 -4.45 4.53
C PHE A 97 3.69 -4.38 4.40
N CYS A 98 3.06 -5.33 3.67
CA CYS A 98 1.60 -5.37 3.51
C CYS A 98 0.88 -5.45 4.87
N ILE A 99 1.30 -6.35 5.75
CA ILE A 99 0.73 -6.51 7.09
C ILE A 99 0.88 -5.22 7.92
N LYS A 100 2.09 -4.66 7.99
CA LYS A 100 2.34 -3.43 8.76
C LYS A 100 1.59 -2.24 8.19
N ARG A 101 1.53 -2.14 6.86
CA ARG A 101 0.80 -1.04 6.21
C ARG A 101 -0.70 -1.19 6.40
N GLY A 102 -1.22 -2.42 6.31
CA GLY A 102 -2.63 -2.72 6.60
C GLY A 102 -3.00 -2.30 8.03
N ALA A 103 -2.26 -2.77 9.02
CA ALA A 103 -2.49 -2.41 10.42
C ALA A 103 -2.44 -0.89 10.64
N TRP A 104 -1.44 -0.21 10.08
CA TRP A 104 -1.35 1.24 10.17
C TRP A 104 -2.53 1.94 9.50
N MET A 105 -2.95 1.47 8.33
CA MET A 105 -4.12 2.02 7.62
C MET A 105 -5.41 1.82 8.43
N ASP A 106 -5.58 0.65 9.05
CA ASP A 106 -6.75 0.35 9.89
C ASP A 106 -6.88 1.34 11.06
N GLU A 107 -5.75 1.72 11.65
CA GLU A 107 -5.71 2.69 12.75
C GLU A 107 -5.86 4.14 12.30
N ASN A 108 -5.43 4.48 11.08
CA ASN A 108 -5.21 5.86 10.68
C ASN A 108 -6.07 6.34 9.49
N ILE A 109 -6.88 5.50 8.86
CA ILE A 109 -7.64 5.87 7.66
C ILE A 109 -8.59 7.06 7.91
N ASP A 110 -9.11 7.20 9.12
CA ASP A 110 -10.00 8.30 9.50
C ASP A 110 -9.32 9.67 9.49
N ILE A 111 -7.99 9.72 9.51
CA ILE A 111 -7.22 10.98 9.37
C ILE A 111 -7.55 11.69 8.05
N LEU A 112 -7.98 10.95 7.03
CA LEU A 112 -8.40 11.55 5.76
C LEU A 112 -9.52 12.59 5.92
N ARG A 113 -10.38 12.46 6.95
CA ARG A 113 -11.47 13.41 7.23
C ARG A 113 -10.98 14.81 7.57
N GLN A 114 -9.73 14.98 8.04
CA GLN A 114 -9.18 16.31 8.36
C GLN A 114 -9.12 17.24 7.13
N TYR A 115 -9.11 16.69 5.92
CA TYR A 115 -9.00 17.47 4.68
C TYR A 115 -10.34 17.83 4.07
N SER A 116 -11.41 17.21 4.54
CA SER A 116 -12.75 17.29 3.95
C SER A 116 -13.65 18.26 4.71
N HIS A 117 -14.62 18.79 4.01
CA HIS A 117 -15.68 19.63 4.54
C HIS A 117 -16.93 19.47 3.66
N GLU A 118 -18.09 19.88 4.16
CA GLU A 118 -19.30 19.96 3.36
C GLU A 118 -19.09 20.86 2.12
N SER A 119 -19.68 20.45 0.99
CA SER A 119 -19.67 21.28 -0.19
C SER A 119 -20.32 22.64 0.07
N LYS A 120 -19.66 23.71 -0.35
CA LYS A 120 -20.26 25.06 -0.34
C LYS A 120 -21.51 25.14 -1.23
N ASN A 121 -21.60 24.28 -2.23
CA ASN A 121 -22.79 24.18 -3.06
C ASN A 121 -23.74 23.14 -2.46
N LYS A 122 -24.75 23.64 -1.76
CA LYS A 122 -25.76 22.80 -1.06
C LYS A 122 -26.47 21.79 -1.96
N LYS A 123 -26.45 21.98 -3.29
CA LYS A 123 -27.01 21.00 -4.24
C LYS A 123 -26.26 19.67 -4.25
N PHE A 124 -25.03 19.61 -3.76
CA PHE A 124 -24.21 18.41 -3.68
C PHE A 124 -24.19 17.74 -2.30
N ASN A 125 -24.89 18.30 -1.31
CA ASN A 125 -24.93 17.78 0.05
C ASN A 125 -26.16 16.88 0.33
N HIS A 126 -26.73 16.25 -0.70
CA HIS A 126 -27.88 15.33 -0.57
C HIS A 126 -27.45 13.89 -0.35
#